data_f9a79b9aadde22e6f73919a1ea74faab
#
_entry.id   f9a79b9aadde22e6f73919a1ea74faab
#
_cell.length_a   1.000
_cell.length_b   1.000
_cell.length_c   1.000
_cell.angle_alpha   90.00
_cell.angle_beta   90.00
_cell.angle_gamma   90.00
#
_symmetry.space_group_name_H-M   'P 1'
#
loop_
_entity.id
_entity.type
_entity.pdbx_description
1 polymer ?
#
loop_
_entity_poly.entity_id
_entity_poly.type
_entity_poly.pdbx_seq_one_letter_code
_entity_poly.pdbx_strand_id
1 'polypeptide(L)'
;QAEEERALLKAKADREKQLEADRKAKLKQAEADRKAKLKAREDLRKEKERAYKQRLKEKEKERKEKERLYKQKLKEKEKARKEALREKEKAAREKARKR
;
A
#
# COMPACT_ATOMS: atom_id res chain seq x y z
N GLN A 1 18.31 -67.34 24.78
CA GLN A 1 17.65 -66.33 25.69
C GLN A 1 18.43 -65.03 25.79
N ALA A 2 19.77 -65.07 25.93
CA ALA A 2 20.57 -63.85 25.99
C ALA A 2 20.59 -63.10 24.65
N GLU A 3 20.50 -63.76 23.53
CA GLU A 3 20.40 -63.18 22.19
C GLU A 3 19.04 -62.49 21.94
N GLU A 4 17.98 -63.06 22.43
CA GLU A 4 16.64 -62.51 22.36
C GLU A 4 16.51 -61.21 23.21
N GLU A 5 17.09 -61.21 24.40
CA GLU A 5 17.15 -60.05 25.27
C GLU A 5 17.94 -58.88 24.62
N ARG A 6 19.09 -59.19 24.02
CA ARG A 6 19.91 -58.21 23.30
C ARG A 6 19.16 -57.61 22.11
N ALA A 7 18.46 -58.45 21.36
CA ALA A 7 17.65 -58.02 20.22
C ALA A 7 16.51 -57.08 20.65
N LEU A 8 15.87 -57.41 21.78
CA LEU A 8 14.79 -56.56 22.33
C LEU A 8 15.32 -55.21 22.82
N LEU A 9 16.47 -55.20 23.51
CA LEU A 9 17.11 -53.97 23.96
C LEU A 9 17.55 -53.08 22.80
N LYS A 10 18.08 -53.68 21.74
CA LYS A 10 18.50 -53.00 20.54
C LYS A 10 17.28 -52.39 19.81
N ALA A 11 16.21 -53.13 19.66
CA ALA A 11 14.97 -52.66 19.06
C ALA A 11 14.37 -51.48 19.84
N LYS A 12 14.41 -51.56 21.19
CA LYS A 12 13.95 -50.49 22.06
C LYS A 12 14.80 -49.22 21.91
N ALA A 13 16.12 -49.37 21.86
CA ALA A 13 17.06 -48.25 21.66
C ALA A 13 16.86 -47.58 20.29
N ASP A 14 16.65 -48.39 19.25
CA ASP A 14 16.38 -47.90 17.91
C ASP A 14 15.07 -47.14 17.82
N ARG A 15 14.01 -47.59 18.53
CA ARG A 15 12.73 -46.87 18.64
C ARG A 15 12.91 -45.52 19.30
N GLU A 16 13.64 -45.47 20.40
CA GLU A 16 13.91 -44.22 21.15
C GLU A 16 14.66 -43.23 20.28
N LYS A 17 15.66 -43.67 19.55
CA LYS A 17 16.39 -42.83 18.58
C LYS A 17 15.47 -42.29 17.49
N GLN A 18 14.60 -43.13 16.95
CA GLN A 18 13.65 -42.74 15.91
C GLN A 18 12.63 -41.72 16.43
N LEU A 19 12.10 -41.94 17.63
CA LEU A 19 11.16 -40.99 18.28
C LEU A 19 11.85 -39.66 18.54
N GLU A 20 13.09 -39.66 19.00
CA GLU A 20 13.84 -38.42 19.22
C GLU A 20 14.13 -37.68 17.91
N ALA A 21 14.51 -38.39 16.87
CA ALA A 21 14.72 -37.80 15.55
C ALA A 21 13.42 -37.20 14.97
N ASP A 22 12.30 -37.90 15.13
CA ASP A 22 10.99 -37.41 14.71
C ASP A 22 10.57 -36.17 15.47
N ARG A 23 10.82 -36.13 16.79
CA ARG A 23 10.54 -34.98 17.63
C ARG A 23 11.37 -33.77 17.20
N LYS A 24 12.67 -33.96 16.95
CA LYS A 24 13.53 -32.87 16.46
C LYS A 24 13.11 -32.36 15.09
N ALA A 25 12.73 -33.27 14.18
CA ALA A 25 12.24 -32.90 12.87
C ALA A 25 10.95 -32.07 12.95
N LYS A 26 10.01 -32.47 13.83
CA LYS A 26 8.75 -31.71 14.05
C LYS A 26 9.03 -30.32 14.63
N LEU A 27 9.95 -30.20 15.57
CA LEU A 27 10.33 -28.92 16.16
C LEU A 27 10.95 -27.99 15.12
N LYS A 28 11.86 -28.50 14.29
CA LYS A 28 12.45 -27.72 13.18
C LYS A 28 11.39 -27.25 12.19
N GLN A 29 10.46 -28.12 11.84
CA GLN A 29 9.39 -27.79 10.91
C GLN A 29 8.45 -26.74 11.50
N ALA A 30 8.08 -26.88 12.78
CA ALA A 30 7.24 -25.91 13.47
C ALA A 30 7.93 -24.53 13.57
N GLU A 31 9.23 -24.51 13.83
CA GLU A 31 10.02 -23.28 13.85
C GLU A 31 10.11 -22.62 12.49
N ALA A 32 10.36 -23.41 11.44
CA ALA A 32 10.39 -22.92 10.07
C ALA A 32 9.03 -22.33 9.64
N ASP A 33 7.92 -23.02 9.99
CA ASP A 33 6.56 -22.55 9.70
C ASP A 33 6.24 -21.24 10.43
N ARG A 34 6.67 -21.13 11.69
CA ARG A 34 6.50 -19.91 12.47
C ARG A 34 7.26 -18.74 11.85
N LYS A 35 8.51 -18.94 11.47
CA LYS A 35 9.32 -17.91 10.79
C LYS A 35 8.71 -17.49 9.47
N ALA A 36 8.23 -18.46 8.68
CA ALA A 36 7.58 -18.18 7.41
C ALA A 36 6.30 -17.34 7.59
N LYS A 37 5.49 -17.66 8.60
CA LYS A 37 4.27 -16.88 8.93
C LYS A 37 4.62 -15.46 9.37
N LEU A 38 5.63 -15.28 10.19
CA LEU A 38 6.08 -13.97 10.65
C LEU A 38 6.57 -13.11 9.48
N LYS A 39 7.34 -13.71 8.58
CA LYS A 39 7.82 -13.05 7.38
C LYS A 39 6.67 -12.64 6.46
N ALA A 40 5.72 -13.53 6.24
CA ALA A 40 4.53 -13.25 5.43
C ALA A 40 3.71 -12.10 6.01
N ARG A 41 3.53 -12.05 7.33
CA ARG A 41 2.85 -10.93 8.01
C ARG A 41 3.59 -9.62 7.84
N GLU A 42 4.91 -9.64 7.99
CA GLU A 42 5.74 -8.45 7.83
C GLU A 42 5.70 -7.93 6.40
N ASP A 43 5.82 -8.81 5.40
CA ASP A 43 5.73 -8.47 4.00
C ASP A 43 4.36 -7.87 3.65
N LEU A 44 3.28 -8.46 4.18
CA LEU A 44 1.92 -7.95 4.00
C LEU A 44 1.75 -6.56 4.62
N ARG A 45 2.29 -6.35 5.80
CA ARG A 45 2.26 -5.06 6.49
C ARG A 45 2.98 -3.98 5.67
N LYS A 46 4.17 -4.30 5.15
CA LYS A 46 4.95 -3.39 4.30
C LYS A 46 4.22 -3.05 3.01
N GLU A 47 3.58 -4.03 2.40
CA GLU A 47 2.80 -3.85 1.19
C GLU A 47 1.59 -2.93 1.42
N LYS A 48 0.87 -3.14 2.51
CA LYS A 48 -0.25 -2.27 2.91
C LYS A 48 0.21 -0.84 3.20
N GLU A 49 1.35 -0.69 3.85
CA GLU A 49 1.93 0.62 4.14
C GLU A 49 2.32 1.36 2.86
N ARG A 50 2.93 0.68 1.90
CA ARG A 50 3.25 1.25 0.59
C ARG A 50 2.00 1.67 -0.17
N ALA A 51 0.98 0.83 -0.18
CA ALA A 51 -0.30 1.13 -0.84
C ALA A 51 -0.97 2.34 -0.20
N TYR A 52 -0.94 2.46 1.11
CA TYR A 52 -1.47 3.59 1.84
C TYR A 52 -0.75 4.90 1.50
N LYS A 53 0.58 4.88 1.50
CA LYS A 53 1.39 6.05 1.13
C LYS A 53 1.15 6.48 -0.31
N GLN A 54 1.00 5.52 -1.22
CA GLN A 54 0.71 5.80 -2.61
C GLN A 54 -0.65 6.46 -2.79
N ARG A 55 -1.68 5.96 -2.08
CA ARG A 55 -3.02 6.58 -2.09
C ARG A 55 -2.99 8.02 -1.57
N LEU A 56 -2.23 8.28 -0.53
CA LEU A 56 -2.07 9.64 0.00
C LEU A 56 -1.43 10.58 -1.02
N LYS A 57 -0.40 10.11 -1.72
CA LYS A 57 0.26 10.88 -2.79
C LYS A 57 -0.69 11.17 -3.94
N GLU A 58 -1.48 10.19 -4.36
CA GLU A 58 -2.47 10.36 -5.43
C GLU A 58 -3.56 11.35 -5.04
N LYS A 59 -4.09 11.26 -3.83
CA LYS A 59 -5.08 12.20 -3.30
C LYS A 59 -4.53 13.63 -3.23
N GLU A 60 -3.28 13.77 -2.82
CA GLU A 60 -2.64 15.09 -2.77
C GLU A 60 -2.46 15.69 -4.17
N LYS A 61 -2.06 14.89 -5.15
CA LYS A 61 -1.96 15.30 -6.55
C LYS A 61 -3.33 15.74 -7.09
N GLU A 62 -4.37 14.96 -6.85
CA GLU A 62 -5.74 15.30 -7.28
C GLU A 62 -6.21 16.61 -6.65
N ARG A 63 -5.95 16.80 -5.37
CA ARG A 63 -6.31 18.03 -4.66
C ARG A 63 -5.59 19.25 -5.26
N LYS A 64 -4.29 19.13 -5.51
CA LYS A 64 -3.50 20.20 -6.12
C LYS A 64 -3.95 20.52 -7.54
N GLU A 65 -4.30 19.51 -8.30
CA GLU A 65 -4.81 19.68 -9.67
C GLU A 65 -6.18 20.36 -9.67
N LYS A 66 -7.10 19.97 -8.80
CA LYS A 66 -8.39 20.61 -8.64
C LYS A 66 -8.25 22.08 -8.22
N GLU A 67 -7.34 22.35 -7.31
CA GLU A 67 -7.05 23.71 -6.86
C GLU A 67 -6.51 24.57 -8.01
N ARG A 68 -5.58 24.03 -8.79
CA ARG A 68 -5.03 24.72 -9.97
C ARG A 68 -6.10 25.02 -10.99
N LEU A 69 -6.97 24.05 -11.30
CA LEU A 69 -8.08 24.22 -12.24
C LEU A 69 -9.09 25.25 -11.74
N TYR A 70 -9.38 25.25 -10.46
CA TYR A 70 -10.26 26.24 -9.83
C TYR A 70 -9.71 27.65 -9.97
N LYS A 71 -8.44 27.86 -9.67
CA LYS A 71 -7.75 29.15 -9.82
C LYS A 71 -7.74 29.61 -11.28
N GLN A 72 -7.52 28.70 -12.20
CA GLN A 72 -7.54 28.98 -13.64
C GLN A 72 -8.93 29.45 -14.10
N LYS A 73 -9.99 28.77 -13.65
CA LYS A 73 -11.37 29.16 -13.94
C LYS A 73 -11.70 30.56 -13.39
N LEU A 74 -11.24 30.86 -12.19
CA LEU A 74 -11.42 32.20 -11.59
C LEU A 74 -10.74 33.28 -12.41
N LYS A 75 -9.51 33.03 -12.87
CA LYS A 75 -8.77 33.97 -13.74
C LYS A 75 -9.48 34.19 -15.07
N GLU A 76 -9.99 33.13 -15.69
CA GLU A 76 -10.74 33.23 -16.94
C GLU A 76 -12.04 34.01 -16.77
N LYS A 77 -12.78 33.79 -15.70
CA LYS A 77 -13.99 34.53 -15.37
C LYS A 77 -13.70 36.01 -15.12
N GLU A 78 -12.64 36.31 -14.41
CA GLU A 78 -12.21 37.68 -14.15
C GLU A 78 -11.82 38.39 -15.43
N LYS A 79 -11.07 37.72 -16.29
CA LYS A 79 -10.66 38.23 -17.60
C LYS A 79 -11.87 38.50 -18.48
N ALA A 80 -12.82 37.57 -18.57
CA ALA A 80 -14.04 37.72 -19.33
C ALA A 80 -14.89 38.88 -18.82
N ARG A 81 -14.99 39.08 -17.50
CA ARG A 81 -15.70 40.17 -16.89
C ARG A 81 -15.04 41.51 -17.24
N LYS A 82 -13.74 41.62 -17.19
CA LYS A 82 -13.02 42.85 -17.57
C LYS A 82 -13.21 43.19 -19.04
N GLU A 83 -13.16 42.20 -19.93
CA GLU A 83 -13.43 42.40 -21.35
C GLU A 83 -14.85 42.86 -21.62
N ALA A 84 -15.85 42.26 -20.95
CA ALA A 84 -17.24 42.70 -21.06
C ALA A 84 -17.45 44.14 -20.58
N LEU A 85 -16.79 44.56 -19.51
CA LEU A 85 -16.82 45.93 -19.02
C LEU A 85 -16.19 46.92 -20.02
N ARG A 86 -15.05 46.55 -20.62
CA ARG A 86 -14.39 47.36 -21.65
C ARG A 86 -15.29 47.56 -22.87
N GLU A 87 -15.95 46.52 -23.31
CA GLU A 87 -16.87 46.58 -24.45
C GLU A 87 -18.08 47.47 -24.15
N LYS A 88 -18.66 47.40 -22.94
CA LYS A 88 -19.73 48.26 -22.50
C LYS A 88 -19.32 49.74 -22.45
N GLU A 89 -18.13 50.02 -21.91
CA GLU A 89 -17.59 51.38 -21.86
C GLU A 89 -17.36 51.92 -23.28
N LYS A 90 -16.82 51.08 -24.16
CA LYS A 90 -16.57 51.44 -25.55
C LYS A 90 -17.89 51.76 -26.29
N ALA A 91 -18.90 50.93 -26.10
CA ALA A 91 -20.23 51.14 -26.69
C ALA A 91 -20.87 52.42 -26.15
N ALA A 92 -20.75 52.69 -24.85
CA ALA A 92 -21.25 53.92 -24.23
C ALA A 92 -20.57 55.18 -24.80
N ARG A 93 -19.24 55.12 -25.00
CA ARG A 93 -18.47 56.23 -25.62
C ARG A 93 -18.90 56.48 -27.08
N GLU A 94 -19.12 55.46 -27.83
CA GLU A 94 -19.61 55.57 -29.22
C GLU A 94 -20.98 56.19 -29.30
N LYS A 95 -21.90 55.80 -28.40
CA LYS A 95 -23.23 56.43 -28.28
C LYS A 95 -23.13 57.92 -27.93
N ALA A 96 -22.25 58.26 -27.01
CA ALA A 96 -22.03 59.66 -26.65
C ALA A 96 -21.46 60.50 -27.80
N ARG A 97 -20.60 59.92 -28.66
CA ARG A 97 -20.04 60.60 -29.84
C ARG A 97 -21.09 60.86 -30.93
N LYS A 98 -22.06 59.98 -31.08
CA LYS A 98 -23.12 60.08 -32.13
C LYS A 98 -24.22 61.06 -31.76
N ARG A 99 -24.26 61.49 -30.51
CA ARG A 99 -25.17 62.56 -30.07
C ARG A 99 -24.55 63.90 -30.34
#